data_7403a17d87bcc05c77133ea36abe8085
#
_entry.id   7403a17d87bcc05c77133ea36abe8085
#
_cell.length_a   1.000
_cell.length_b   1.000
_cell.length_c   1.000
_cell.angle_alpha   90.00
_cell.angle_beta   90.00
_cell.angle_gamma   90.00
#
_symmetry.space_group_name_H-M   'P 1'
#
loop_
_entity.id
_entity.type
_entity.pdbx_description
1 polymer ?
#
loop_
_entity_poly.entity_id
_entity_poly.type
_entity_poly.pdbx_seq_one_letter_code
_entity_poly.pdbx_strand_id
1 'polypeptide(L)'
;ELFIELGANDEQLDFPVIYASARDGYAKMNLDDESDNMKCVFETIVNTIEPPKCDENGPMQMLVSNIDYDDYVGRIAVGRVERGIIKEGMPVVVCKKDKNENAKVVKVSTYMGLKKVEVPEAKAGDIVEISGITDINIGETICDINNPEKIDFVDIDEPTVTMTFSVNNGPFAGREGEFVTSRHIRDRLFKELERNVSLRVKETASPDSFEVAGRGELHLSVLIETMRREGFELLVSRPKVIIKEIDGVKCEPMERLVVNVPDESIGTVI
;
A
#
# COMPACT_ATOMS: atom_id res chain seq x y z
N GLU A 1 13.25 18.17 -22.13
CA GLU A 1 14.22 17.08 -22.47
C GLU A 1 13.76 15.75 -21.87
N LEU A 2 13.58 15.61 -20.55
CA LEU A 2 13.20 14.36 -19.89
C LEU A 2 11.93 13.72 -20.49
N PHE A 3 10.88 14.49 -20.70
CA PHE A 3 9.64 13.96 -21.29
C PHE A 3 9.83 13.45 -22.73
N ILE A 4 10.69 14.11 -23.51
CA ILE A 4 11.04 13.69 -24.87
C ILE A 4 11.82 12.36 -24.84
N GLU A 5 12.77 12.22 -23.92
CA GLU A 5 13.53 10.97 -23.71
C GLU A 5 12.63 9.81 -23.26
N LEU A 6 11.58 10.11 -22.48
CA LEU A 6 10.57 9.14 -22.07
C LEU A 6 9.52 8.83 -23.16
N GLY A 7 9.65 9.43 -24.36
CA GLY A 7 8.76 9.17 -25.49
C GLY A 7 7.42 9.88 -25.44
N ALA A 8 7.35 11.05 -24.78
CA ALA A 8 6.15 11.87 -24.74
C ALA A 8 5.77 12.38 -26.14
N ASN A 9 4.49 12.38 -26.45
CA ASN A 9 3.95 12.97 -27.69
C ASN A 9 3.76 14.49 -27.54
N ASP A 10 3.42 15.17 -28.66
CA ASP A 10 3.28 16.63 -28.69
C ASP A 10 2.18 17.14 -27.73
N GLU A 11 1.09 16.39 -27.57
CA GLU A 11 0.00 16.72 -26.65
C GLU A 11 0.46 16.64 -25.17
N GLN A 12 1.29 15.65 -24.85
CA GLN A 12 1.87 15.51 -23.50
C GLN A 12 2.96 16.55 -23.21
N LEU A 13 3.53 17.16 -24.25
CA LEU A 13 4.53 18.24 -24.12
C LEU A 13 3.90 19.62 -24.00
N ASP A 14 2.64 19.78 -24.45
CA ASP A 14 1.88 21.05 -24.35
C ASP A 14 1.12 21.12 -23.01
N PHE A 15 1.86 21.34 -21.92
CA PHE A 15 1.29 21.45 -20.59
C PHE A 15 1.46 22.86 -20.01
N PRO A 16 0.52 23.35 -19.19
CA PRO A 16 0.60 24.64 -18.56
C PRO A 16 1.70 24.65 -17.49
N VAL A 17 2.49 25.73 -17.46
CA VAL A 17 3.56 25.95 -16.48
C VAL A 17 3.12 27.05 -15.51
N ILE A 18 3.29 26.77 -14.20
CA ILE A 18 2.97 27.70 -13.12
C ILE A 18 4.21 27.90 -12.25
N TYR A 19 4.47 29.13 -11.90
CA TYR A 19 5.55 29.50 -10.98
C TYR A 19 4.96 29.71 -9.58
N ALA A 20 5.37 28.91 -8.60
CA ALA A 20 4.77 28.95 -7.28
C ALA A 20 5.79 28.83 -6.15
N SER A 21 5.49 29.47 -5.03
CA SER A 21 6.15 29.28 -3.75
C SER A 21 5.10 28.88 -2.72
N ALA A 22 4.99 27.58 -2.43
CA ALA A 22 4.05 27.09 -1.44
C ALA A 22 4.37 27.59 -0.03
N ARG A 23 5.66 27.83 0.27
CA ARG A 23 6.10 28.40 1.55
C ARG A 23 5.58 29.82 1.76
N ASP A 24 5.63 30.64 0.71
CA ASP A 24 5.24 32.06 0.78
C ASP A 24 3.78 32.27 0.37
N GLY A 25 3.09 31.22 -0.06
CA GLY A 25 1.65 31.19 -0.31
C GLY A 25 1.20 31.88 -1.60
N TYR A 26 2.08 32.01 -2.61
CA TYR A 26 1.72 32.61 -3.88
C TYR A 26 2.02 31.73 -5.09
N ALA A 27 1.28 31.97 -6.16
CA ALA A 27 1.54 31.35 -7.47
C ALA A 27 1.18 32.33 -8.61
N LYS A 28 1.85 32.19 -9.76
CA LYS A 28 1.69 33.07 -10.93
C LYS A 28 1.85 32.28 -12.23
N MET A 29 1.17 32.75 -13.28
CA MET A 29 1.28 32.17 -14.62
C MET A 29 2.57 32.62 -15.31
N ASN A 30 3.02 33.87 -15.09
CA ASN A 30 4.27 34.42 -15.61
C ASN A 30 5.15 34.90 -14.45
N LEU A 31 6.47 34.87 -14.65
CA LEU A 31 7.43 35.30 -13.62
C LEU A 31 7.25 36.75 -13.18
N ASP A 32 6.81 37.61 -14.09
CA ASP A 32 6.65 39.05 -13.87
C ASP A 32 5.29 39.42 -13.27
N ASP A 33 4.36 38.46 -13.15
CA ASP A 33 3.04 38.73 -12.55
C ASP A 33 3.17 38.98 -11.04
N GLU A 34 2.37 39.89 -10.49
CA GLU A 34 2.20 40.04 -9.06
C GLU A 34 1.09 39.11 -8.56
N SER A 35 1.37 38.34 -7.49
CA SER A 35 0.37 37.47 -6.87
C SER A 35 0.68 37.28 -5.38
N ASP A 36 -0.37 37.27 -4.57
CA ASP A 36 -0.35 37.07 -3.12
C ASP A 36 -1.10 35.79 -2.68
N ASN A 37 -1.50 34.95 -3.63
CA ASN A 37 -2.31 33.78 -3.35
C ASN A 37 -2.00 32.63 -4.33
N MET A 38 -2.58 31.46 -4.06
CA MET A 38 -2.39 30.21 -4.83
C MET A 38 -3.52 29.97 -5.86
N LYS A 39 -4.39 30.95 -6.11
CA LYS A 39 -5.63 30.73 -6.89
C LYS A 39 -5.38 30.20 -8.29
N CYS A 40 -4.37 30.71 -9.00
CA CYS A 40 -4.05 30.27 -10.36
C CYS A 40 -3.67 28.76 -10.43
N VAL A 41 -3.08 28.19 -9.38
CA VAL A 41 -2.80 26.75 -9.31
C VAL A 41 -4.11 25.97 -9.33
N PHE A 42 -5.04 26.32 -8.45
CA PHE A 42 -6.33 25.64 -8.36
C PHE A 42 -7.17 25.81 -9.62
N GLU A 43 -7.18 26.99 -10.20
CA GLU A 43 -7.87 27.25 -11.46
C GLU A 43 -7.27 26.43 -12.61
N THR A 44 -5.95 26.34 -12.70
CA THR A 44 -5.28 25.53 -13.72
C THR A 44 -5.57 24.05 -13.53
N ILE A 45 -5.53 23.53 -12.29
CA ILE A 45 -5.90 22.16 -11.99
C ILE A 45 -7.33 21.86 -12.48
N VAL A 46 -8.30 22.70 -12.10
CA VAL A 46 -9.72 22.51 -12.47
C VAL A 46 -9.93 22.58 -13.98
N ASN A 47 -9.18 23.42 -14.67
CA ASN A 47 -9.35 23.61 -16.12
C ASN A 47 -8.59 22.60 -16.98
N THR A 48 -7.51 22.00 -16.46
CA THR A 48 -6.61 21.16 -17.25
C THR A 48 -6.74 19.67 -16.92
N ILE A 49 -7.02 19.34 -15.64
CA ILE A 49 -7.10 17.95 -15.21
C ILE A 49 -8.54 17.47 -15.33
N GLU A 50 -8.76 16.46 -16.18
CA GLU A 50 -10.07 15.83 -16.29
C GLU A 50 -10.51 15.20 -14.95
N PRO A 51 -11.80 15.34 -14.59
CA PRO A 51 -12.32 14.64 -13.41
C PRO A 51 -12.28 13.11 -13.63
N PRO A 52 -12.24 12.32 -12.54
CA PRO A 52 -12.25 10.86 -12.68
C PRO A 52 -13.51 10.40 -13.41
N LYS A 53 -13.33 9.50 -14.37
CA LYS A 53 -14.46 8.85 -15.05
C LYS A 53 -15.16 7.94 -14.07
N CYS A 54 -16.39 8.26 -13.71
CA CYS A 54 -17.18 7.50 -12.75
C CYS A 54 -18.66 7.44 -13.18
N ASP A 55 -19.33 6.35 -12.82
CA ASP A 55 -20.76 6.14 -13.04
C ASP A 55 -21.47 6.05 -11.69
N GLU A 56 -22.08 7.16 -11.25
CA GLU A 56 -22.80 7.22 -9.97
C GLU A 56 -24.09 6.38 -9.97
N ASN A 57 -24.65 6.07 -11.14
CA ASN A 57 -25.94 5.37 -11.28
C ASN A 57 -25.78 3.84 -11.46
N GLY A 58 -24.56 3.38 -11.68
CA GLY A 58 -24.28 1.95 -11.84
C GLY A 58 -24.35 1.17 -10.52
N PRO A 59 -24.32 -0.17 -10.57
CA PRO A 59 -24.21 -1.00 -9.38
C PRO A 59 -22.87 -0.73 -8.69
N MET A 60 -22.90 -0.65 -7.35
CA MET A 60 -21.73 -0.30 -6.55
C MET A 60 -20.54 -1.24 -6.80
N GLN A 61 -19.38 -0.65 -6.99
CA GLN A 61 -18.11 -1.35 -7.21
C GLN A 61 -16.95 -0.52 -6.65
N MET A 62 -16.10 -1.16 -5.85
CA MET A 62 -14.93 -0.55 -5.23
C MET A 62 -13.75 -1.52 -5.27
N LEU A 63 -12.60 -1.07 -5.76
CA LEU A 63 -11.35 -1.81 -5.68
C LEU A 63 -10.63 -1.48 -4.37
N VAL A 64 -10.25 -2.51 -3.63
CA VAL A 64 -9.43 -2.35 -2.42
C VAL A 64 -7.98 -2.17 -2.82
N SER A 65 -7.46 -0.96 -2.67
CA SER A 65 -6.08 -0.60 -3.03
C SER A 65 -5.12 -0.55 -1.84
N ASN A 66 -5.65 -0.42 -0.63
CA ASN A 66 -4.88 -0.44 0.61
C ASN A 66 -5.70 -1.02 1.76
N ILE A 67 -5.02 -1.43 2.82
CA ILE A 67 -5.63 -1.91 4.06
C ILE A 67 -5.05 -1.12 5.22
N ASP A 68 -5.92 -0.63 6.09
CA ASP A 68 -5.57 -0.12 7.41
C ASP A 68 -6.11 -1.08 8.49
N TYR A 69 -5.70 -0.88 9.71
CA TYR A 69 -6.11 -1.70 10.85
C TYR A 69 -6.36 -0.83 12.08
N ASP A 70 -7.47 -1.11 12.73
CA ASP A 70 -7.83 -0.51 14.00
C ASP A 70 -8.13 -1.62 15.02
N ASP A 71 -7.62 -1.46 16.25
CA ASP A 71 -7.73 -2.51 17.28
C ASP A 71 -9.18 -2.82 17.71
N TYR A 72 -10.16 -1.95 17.40
CA TYR A 72 -11.58 -2.11 17.76
C TYR A 72 -12.44 -2.63 16.60
N VAL A 73 -12.17 -2.17 15.38
CA VAL A 73 -12.99 -2.52 14.20
C VAL A 73 -12.31 -3.53 13.27
N GLY A 74 -11.05 -3.87 13.53
CA GLY A 74 -10.27 -4.79 12.72
C GLY A 74 -9.76 -4.17 11.43
N ARG A 75 -9.71 -4.97 10.36
CA ARG A 75 -9.26 -4.51 9.03
C ARG A 75 -10.22 -3.49 8.44
N ILE A 76 -9.64 -2.47 7.84
CA ILE A 76 -10.32 -1.38 7.16
C ILE A 76 -9.87 -1.42 5.70
N ALA A 77 -10.82 -1.63 4.80
CA ALA A 77 -10.57 -1.57 3.36
C ALA A 77 -10.48 -0.10 2.91
N VAL A 78 -9.42 0.25 2.22
CA VAL A 78 -9.22 1.59 1.63
C VAL A 78 -9.19 1.47 0.12
N GLY A 79 -9.97 2.29 -0.57
CA GLY A 79 -9.99 2.26 -2.03
C GLY A 79 -10.86 3.35 -2.62
N ARG A 80 -10.89 3.41 -3.95
CA ARG A 80 -11.77 4.30 -4.69
C ARG A 80 -13.06 3.58 -5.06
N VAL A 81 -14.18 4.27 -4.88
CA VAL A 81 -15.46 3.81 -5.43
C VAL A 81 -15.42 4.05 -6.94
N GLU A 82 -15.40 2.98 -7.72
CA GLU A 82 -15.30 3.05 -9.18
C GLU A 82 -16.66 3.33 -9.82
N ARG A 83 -17.72 2.80 -9.20
CA ARG A 83 -19.09 2.88 -9.71
C ARG A 83 -20.10 2.85 -8.57
N GLY A 84 -21.23 3.53 -8.76
CA GLY A 84 -22.36 3.55 -7.84
C GLY A 84 -22.13 4.33 -6.56
N ILE A 85 -22.86 3.97 -5.53
CA ILE A 85 -22.84 4.61 -4.21
C ILE A 85 -22.70 3.53 -3.16
N ILE A 86 -21.79 3.75 -2.22
CA ILE A 86 -21.63 2.90 -1.03
C ILE A 86 -22.27 3.58 0.18
N LYS A 87 -22.93 2.80 1.02
CA LYS A 87 -23.64 3.30 2.21
C LYS A 87 -23.30 2.51 3.45
N GLU A 88 -23.40 3.16 4.60
CA GLU A 88 -23.37 2.49 5.89
C GLU A 88 -24.51 1.47 5.99
N GLY A 89 -24.22 0.29 6.53
CA GLY A 89 -25.20 -0.80 6.66
C GLY A 89 -25.52 -1.57 5.37
N MET A 90 -24.90 -1.20 4.23
CA MET A 90 -25.16 -1.84 2.93
C MET A 90 -24.66 -3.29 2.91
N PRO A 91 -25.47 -4.26 2.47
CA PRO A 91 -25.01 -5.61 2.16
C PRO A 91 -24.18 -5.57 0.86
N VAL A 92 -23.04 -6.23 0.86
CA VAL A 92 -22.09 -6.27 -0.25
C VAL A 92 -21.56 -7.68 -0.47
N VAL A 93 -20.96 -7.91 -1.62
CA VAL A 93 -20.18 -9.11 -1.89
C VAL A 93 -18.73 -8.73 -2.12
N VAL A 94 -17.83 -9.49 -1.51
CA VAL A 94 -16.36 -9.39 -1.75
C VAL A 94 -15.99 -10.43 -2.78
N CYS A 95 -15.55 -9.97 -3.94
CA CYS A 95 -15.02 -10.82 -5.01
C CYS A 95 -13.54 -11.10 -4.75
N LYS A 96 -13.25 -12.31 -4.27
CA LYS A 96 -11.90 -12.83 -4.03
C LYS A 96 -11.36 -13.55 -5.27
N LYS A 97 -10.13 -14.07 -5.20
CA LYS A 97 -9.52 -14.80 -6.32
C LYS A 97 -10.33 -16.04 -6.73
N ASP A 98 -10.75 -16.84 -5.77
CA ASP A 98 -11.36 -18.16 -6.01
C ASP A 98 -12.82 -18.26 -5.56
N LYS A 99 -13.34 -17.27 -4.84
CA LYS A 99 -14.69 -17.29 -4.28
C LYS A 99 -15.25 -15.90 -4.05
N ASN A 100 -16.57 -15.82 -3.92
CA ASN A 100 -17.26 -14.62 -3.51
C ASN A 100 -17.79 -14.80 -2.07
N GLU A 101 -17.65 -13.78 -1.24
CA GLU A 101 -18.11 -13.80 0.15
C GLU A 101 -19.07 -12.64 0.42
N ASN A 102 -20.21 -12.95 1.04
CA ASN A 102 -21.15 -11.92 1.46
C ASN A 102 -20.61 -11.23 2.71
N ALA A 103 -20.72 -9.90 2.72
CA ALA A 103 -20.32 -9.07 3.83
C ALA A 103 -21.29 -7.90 4.04
N LYS A 104 -21.07 -7.11 5.07
CA LYS A 104 -21.85 -5.91 5.35
C LYS A 104 -20.91 -4.77 5.69
N VAL A 105 -21.11 -3.63 5.06
CA VAL A 105 -20.46 -2.38 5.41
C VAL A 105 -20.96 -1.91 6.77
N VAL A 106 -20.07 -1.75 7.74
CA VAL A 106 -20.44 -1.23 9.07
C VAL A 106 -20.35 0.29 9.09
N LYS A 107 -19.19 0.83 8.64
CA LYS A 107 -18.98 2.27 8.57
C LYS A 107 -18.31 2.63 7.25
N VAL A 108 -18.60 3.83 6.76
CA VAL A 108 -17.96 4.47 5.64
C VAL A 108 -17.31 5.75 6.14
N SER A 109 -16.05 5.97 5.80
CA SER A 109 -15.34 7.22 6.08
C SER A 109 -14.68 7.75 4.81
N THR A 110 -14.56 9.05 4.69
CA THR A 110 -13.84 9.74 3.62
C THR A 110 -12.81 10.70 4.19
N TYR A 111 -11.97 11.26 3.33
CA TYR A 111 -10.93 12.19 3.74
C TYR A 111 -11.33 13.63 3.41
N MET A 112 -11.34 14.49 4.41
CA MET A 112 -11.49 15.93 4.23
C MET A 112 -10.17 16.61 4.62
N GLY A 113 -9.36 16.91 3.61
CA GLY A 113 -7.95 17.23 3.79
C GLY A 113 -7.19 16.06 4.42
N LEU A 114 -6.59 16.29 5.59
CA LEU A 114 -5.86 15.24 6.33
C LEU A 114 -6.73 14.53 7.40
N LYS A 115 -7.99 14.89 7.52
CA LYS A 115 -8.88 14.33 8.54
C LYS A 115 -9.80 13.27 7.93
N LYS A 116 -9.88 12.14 8.62
CA LYS A 116 -10.89 11.11 8.39
C LYS A 116 -12.23 11.55 8.98
N VAL A 117 -13.29 11.48 8.18
CA VAL A 117 -14.65 11.85 8.56
C VAL A 117 -15.61 10.73 8.21
N GLU A 118 -16.40 10.27 9.18
CA GLU A 118 -17.48 9.30 8.95
C GLU A 118 -18.59 9.97 8.13
N VAL A 119 -19.08 9.26 7.10
CA VAL A 119 -20.15 9.72 6.22
C VAL A 119 -21.18 8.62 6.04
N PRO A 120 -22.48 8.96 5.89
CA PRO A 120 -23.52 7.97 5.68
C PRO A 120 -23.43 7.26 4.32
N GLU A 121 -22.88 7.94 3.34
CA GLU A 121 -22.68 7.44 1.97
C GLU A 121 -21.51 8.13 1.28
N ALA A 122 -20.94 7.45 0.27
CA ALA A 122 -19.93 8.00 -0.63
C ALA A 122 -20.21 7.52 -2.07
N LYS A 123 -19.76 8.29 -3.05
CA LYS A 123 -20.10 8.12 -4.46
C LYS A 123 -18.91 7.64 -5.29
N ALA A 124 -19.20 7.18 -6.49
CA ALA A 124 -18.19 6.92 -7.50
C ALA A 124 -17.24 8.11 -7.69
N GLY A 125 -15.94 7.84 -7.64
CA GLY A 125 -14.87 8.84 -7.64
C GLY A 125 -14.28 9.13 -6.25
N ASP A 126 -15.02 8.89 -5.16
CA ASP A 126 -14.53 9.13 -3.80
C ASP A 126 -13.53 8.06 -3.37
N ILE A 127 -12.52 8.47 -2.61
CA ILE A 127 -11.64 7.57 -1.86
C ILE A 127 -12.24 7.37 -0.48
N VAL A 128 -12.49 6.12 -0.13
CA VAL A 128 -13.20 5.77 1.10
C VAL A 128 -12.44 4.71 1.91
N GLU A 129 -12.73 4.71 3.19
CA GLU A 129 -12.41 3.63 4.11
C GLU A 129 -13.69 2.92 4.55
N ILE A 130 -13.66 1.59 4.49
CA ILE A 130 -14.80 0.73 4.83
C ILE A 130 -14.39 -0.22 5.92
N SER A 131 -15.16 -0.27 7.00
CA SER A 131 -15.05 -1.26 8.06
C SER A 131 -16.20 -2.27 8.03
N GLY A 132 -15.99 -3.41 8.71
CA GLY A 132 -16.99 -4.47 8.84
C GLY A 132 -16.71 -5.71 7.99
N ILE A 133 -15.63 -5.71 7.21
CA ILE A 133 -15.20 -6.84 6.42
C ILE A 133 -13.90 -7.39 7.00
N THR A 134 -13.98 -8.44 7.80
CA THR A 134 -12.84 -8.93 8.60
C THR A 134 -11.74 -9.59 7.78
N ASP A 135 -12.08 -10.25 6.67
CA ASP A 135 -11.14 -10.97 5.81
C ASP A 135 -11.09 -10.31 4.43
N ILE A 136 -10.60 -9.07 4.39
CA ILE A 136 -10.41 -8.29 3.17
C ILE A 136 -8.93 -8.15 2.85
N ASN A 137 -8.57 -8.23 1.56
CA ASN A 137 -7.20 -8.08 1.08
C ASN A 137 -7.11 -7.07 -0.05
N ILE A 138 -5.90 -6.55 -0.27
CA ILE A 138 -5.62 -5.66 -1.41
C ILE A 138 -5.86 -6.42 -2.72
N GLY A 139 -6.46 -5.76 -3.69
CA GLY A 139 -6.82 -6.33 -4.99
C GLY A 139 -8.18 -7.04 -5.01
N GLU A 140 -8.82 -7.22 -3.87
CA GLU A 140 -10.20 -7.71 -3.84
C GLU A 140 -11.18 -6.58 -4.22
N THR A 141 -12.31 -6.96 -4.80
CA THR A 141 -13.33 -6.01 -5.22
C THR A 141 -14.56 -6.15 -4.35
N ILE A 142 -15.05 -5.04 -3.81
CA ILE A 142 -16.32 -4.96 -3.09
C ILE A 142 -17.39 -4.52 -4.08
N CYS A 143 -18.46 -5.32 -4.20
CA CYS A 143 -19.53 -5.10 -5.19
C CYS A 143 -20.92 -5.07 -4.56
N ASP A 144 -21.88 -4.56 -5.33
CA ASP A 144 -23.29 -4.78 -5.06
C ASP A 144 -23.61 -6.29 -5.01
N ILE A 145 -24.43 -6.70 -4.05
CA ILE A 145 -24.75 -8.12 -3.82
C ILE A 145 -25.41 -8.80 -5.02
N ASN A 146 -26.14 -8.04 -5.83
CA ASN A 146 -26.84 -8.53 -7.01
C ASN A 146 -26.00 -8.50 -8.29
N ASN A 147 -24.86 -7.79 -8.25
CA ASN A 147 -23.99 -7.64 -9.42
C ASN A 147 -22.51 -7.81 -9.05
N PRO A 148 -22.07 -9.03 -8.69
CA PRO A 148 -20.68 -9.31 -8.36
C PRO A 148 -19.82 -9.26 -9.62
N GLU A 149 -19.07 -8.21 -9.79
CA GLU A 149 -18.17 -7.99 -10.93
C GLU A 149 -16.78 -7.62 -10.42
N LYS A 150 -15.81 -8.53 -10.58
CA LYS A 150 -14.44 -8.34 -10.15
C LYS A 150 -13.72 -7.34 -11.06
N ILE A 151 -12.96 -6.42 -10.47
CA ILE A 151 -12.00 -5.58 -11.18
C ILE A 151 -10.67 -6.34 -11.27
N ASP A 152 -10.08 -6.39 -12.45
CA ASP A 152 -8.75 -6.96 -12.62
C ASP A 152 -7.72 -6.10 -11.88
N PHE A 153 -6.94 -6.77 -11.07
CA PHE A 153 -5.88 -6.15 -10.28
C PHE A 153 -4.59 -6.95 -10.44
N VAL A 154 -3.47 -6.24 -10.48
CA VAL A 154 -2.15 -6.89 -10.52
C VAL A 154 -1.89 -7.54 -9.17
N ASP A 155 -1.64 -8.84 -9.18
CA ASP A 155 -1.32 -9.59 -7.96
C ASP A 155 -0.09 -8.98 -7.27
N ILE A 156 -0.14 -8.92 -5.94
CA ILE A 156 1.01 -8.48 -5.14
C ILE A 156 2.07 -9.58 -5.20
N ASP A 157 3.30 -9.18 -5.49
CA ASP A 157 4.44 -10.10 -5.55
C ASP A 157 4.57 -10.90 -4.26
N GLU A 158 4.76 -12.20 -4.43
CA GLU A 158 5.04 -13.10 -3.31
C GLU A 158 6.43 -12.84 -2.71
N PRO A 159 6.63 -13.14 -1.43
CA PRO A 159 7.94 -13.04 -0.80
C PRO A 159 9.02 -13.82 -1.55
N THR A 160 10.18 -13.22 -1.69
CA THR A 160 11.36 -13.81 -2.35
C THR A 160 12.48 -14.17 -1.38
N VAL A 161 12.48 -13.53 -0.20
CA VAL A 161 13.54 -13.69 0.82
C VAL A 161 12.92 -14.02 2.16
N THR A 162 13.56 -14.90 2.91
CA THR A 162 13.15 -15.24 4.28
C THR A 162 14.31 -15.07 5.26
N MET A 163 13.99 -14.68 6.49
CA MET A 163 14.90 -14.59 7.63
C MET A 163 14.26 -15.24 8.85
N THR A 164 15.07 -15.76 9.77
CA THR A 164 14.60 -16.22 11.08
C THR A 164 14.77 -15.10 12.08
N PHE A 165 13.67 -14.75 12.78
CA PHE A 165 13.65 -13.84 13.90
C PHE A 165 13.54 -14.67 15.16
N SER A 166 14.39 -14.44 16.14
CA SER A 166 14.41 -15.23 17.39
C SER A 166 14.68 -14.38 18.61
N VAL A 167 14.31 -14.92 19.76
CA VAL A 167 14.64 -14.34 21.06
C VAL A 167 16.15 -14.25 21.21
N ASN A 168 16.64 -13.14 21.76
CA ASN A 168 18.03 -13.02 22.17
C ASN A 168 18.23 -13.80 23.47
N ASN A 169 18.94 -14.91 23.40
CA ASN A 169 19.31 -15.76 24.54
C ASN A 169 20.78 -15.63 24.90
N GLY A 170 21.47 -14.62 24.38
CA GLY A 170 22.87 -14.34 24.67
C GLY A 170 23.09 -13.78 26.08
N PRO A 171 24.35 -13.71 26.55
CA PRO A 171 24.68 -13.25 27.91
C PRO A 171 24.37 -11.77 28.19
N PHE A 172 24.05 -11.01 27.12
CA PHE A 172 23.70 -9.58 27.20
C PHE A 172 22.23 -9.31 26.85
N ALA A 173 21.40 -10.35 26.80
CA ALA A 173 19.97 -10.21 26.52
C ALA A 173 19.28 -9.28 27.54
N GLY A 174 18.36 -8.46 27.04
CA GLY A 174 17.57 -7.51 27.84
C GLY A 174 18.31 -6.21 28.20
N ARG A 175 19.40 -5.88 27.53
CA ARG A 175 20.13 -4.62 27.77
C ARG A 175 19.72 -3.48 26.85
N GLU A 176 19.27 -3.80 25.64
CA GLU A 176 19.02 -2.81 24.60
C GLU A 176 17.52 -2.66 24.26
N GLY A 177 16.67 -3.59 24.74
CA GLY A 177 15.24 -3.57 24.50
C GLY A 177 14.43 -4.00 25.72
N GLU A 178 13.19 -3.52 25.81
CA GLU A 178 12.22 -3.88 26.84
C GLU A 178 11.44 -5.15 26.46
N PHE A 179 11.19 -5.36 25.16
CA PHE A 179 10.40 -6.47 24.64
C PHE A 179 11.31 -7.60 24.15
N VAL A 180 11.64 -8.52 25.05
CA VAL A 180 12.66 -9.57 24.84
C VAL A 180 12.09 -10.98 24.78
N THR A 181 10.77 -11.17 25.00
CA THR A 181 10.17 -12.50 25.07
C THR A 181 9.62 -12.95 23.72
N SER A 182 9.56 -14.27 23.48
CA SER A 182 8.97 -14.84 22.27
C SER A 182 7.52 -14.40 22.06
N ARG A 183 6.76 -14.24 23.14
CA ARG A 183 5.39 -13.74 23.08
C ARG A 183 5.32 -12.32 22.54
N HIS A 184 6.15 -11.40 23.02
CA HIS A 184 6.19 -10.02 22.52
C HIS A 184 6.55 -9.97 21.03
N ILE A 185 7.59 -10.73 20.64
CA ILE A 185 8.03 -10.79 19.23
C ILE A 185 6.90 -11.38 18.35
N ARG A 186 6.28 -12.47 18.81
CA ARG A 186 5.16 -13.10 18.12
C ARG A 186 4.01 -12.12 17.90
N ASP A 187 3.50 -11.55 18.96
CA ASP A 187 2.34 -10.65 18.91
C ASP A 187 2.61 -9.45 17.97
N ARG A 188 3.83 -8.91 18.02
CA ARG A 188 4.25 -7.82 17.15
C ARG A 188 4.34 -8.24 15.67
N LEU A 189 4.93 -9.40 15.38
CA LEU A 189 5.03 -9.92 14.01
C LEU A 189 3.66 -10.25 13.42
N PHE A 190 2.77 -10.86 14.20
CA PHE A 190 1.41 -11.15 13.74
C PHE A 190 0.58 -9.87 13.56
N LYS A 191 0.76 -8.85 14.42
CA LYS A 191 0.15 -7.54 14.23
C LYS A 191 0.64 -6.86 12.94
N GLU A 192 1.89 -7.07 12.54
CA GLU A 192 2.41 -6.55 11.27
C GLU A 192 1.68 -7.13 10.05
N LEU A 193 1.27 -8.41 10.10
CA LEU A 193 0.53 -9.06 9.01
C LEU A 193 -0.81 -8.39 8.70
N GLU A 194 -1.40 -7.70 9.68
CA GLU A 194 -2.68 -7.01 9.48
C GLU A 194 -2.56 -5.81 8.55
N ARG A 195 -1.35 -5.21 8.47
CA ARG A 195 -1.06 -4.02 7.65
C ARG A 195 -0.17 -4.32 6.46
N ASN A 196 0.67 -5.34 6.57
CA ASN A 196 1.72 -5.64 5.60
C ASN A 196 1.39 -6.91 4.82
N VAL A 197 0.66 -6.76 3.73
CA VAL A 197 0.16 -7.87 2.90
C VAL A 197 1.26 -8.67 2.19
N SER A 198 2.46 -8.10 2.07
CA SER A 198 3.61 -8.76 1.42
C SER A 198 4.49 -9.53 2.40
N LEU A 199 4.19 -9.43 3.69
CA LEU A 199 4.90 -10.16 4.73
C LEU A 199 4.24 -11.53 4.94
N ARG A 200 5.03 -12.54 5.25
CA ARG A 200 4.54 -13.83 5.74
C ARG A 200 5.33 -14.19 7.00
N VAL A 201 4.64 -14.63 8.01
CA VAL A 201 5.23 -15.09 9.27
C VAL A 201 4.77 -16.51 9.52
N LYS A 202 5.71 -17.40 9.82
CA LYS A 202 5.44 -18.78 10.23
C LYS A 202 6.15 -19.08 11.54
N GLU A 203 5.48 -19.76 12.43
CA GLU A 203 6.12 -20.34 13.62
C GLU A 203 7.04 -21.49 13.17
N THR A 204 8.20 -21.58 13.79
CA THR A 204 9.16 -22.66 13.53
C THR A 204 8.96 -23.81 14.54
N ALA A 205 9.74 -24.88 14.43
CA ALA A 205 9.72 -25.95 15.42
C ALA A 205 10.18 -25.50 16.83
N SER A 206 10.90 -24.37 16.91
CA SER A 206 11.27 -23.73 18.16
C SER A 206 10.25 -22.66 18.54
N PRO A 207 9.72 -22.65 19.77
CA PRO A 207 8.75 -21.62 20.21
C PRO A 207 9.36 -20.22 20.32
N ASP A 208 10.69 -20.12 20.28
CA ASP A 208 11.43 -18.86 20.43
C ASP A 208 11.90 -18.28 19.09
N SER A 209 11.43 -18.86 17.96
CA SER A 209 11.84 -18.40 16.64
C SER A 209 10.69 -18.41 15.62
N PHE A 210 10.74 -17.44 14.69
CA PHE A 210 9.75 -17.20 13.67
C PHE A 210 10.44 -17.07 12.30
N GLU A 211 9.91 -17.74 11.29
CA GLU A 211 10.33 -17.52 9.92
C GLU A 211 9.54 -16.36 9.34
N VAL A 212 10.24 -15.31 8.93
CA VAL A 212 9.67 -14.07 8.39
C VAL A 212 10.11 -13.92 6.95
N ALA A 213 9.16 -13.91 6.03
CA ALA A 213 9.41 -13.79 4.60
C ALA A 213 8.87 -12.47 4.06
N GLY A 214 9.65 -11.79 3.24
CA GLY A 214 9.33 -10.50 2.64
C GLY A 214 9.78 -10.39 1.19
N ARG A 215 9.44 -9.29 0.52
CA ARG A 215 9.76 -9.07 -0.90
C ARG A 215 11.28 -9.01 -1.15
N GLY A 216 12.06 -8.61 -0.15
CA GLY A 216 13.51 -8.47 -0.29
C GLY A 216 14.17 -8.06 1.03
N GLU A 217 15.49 -7.92 1.00
CA GLU A 217 16.29 -7.57 2.19
C GLU A 217 15.91 -6.21 2.77
N LEU A 218 15.68 -5.19 1.93
CA LEU A 218 15.29 -3.86 2.39
C LEU A 218 13.96 -3.89 3.15
N HIS A 219 12.98 -4.65 2.66
CA HIS A 219 11.68 -4.79 3.32
C HIS A 219 11.83 -5.36 4.75
N LEU A 220 12.61 -6.44 4.90
CA LEU A 220 12.87 -7.05 6.20
C LEU A 220 13.74 -6.17 7.10
N SER A 221 14.70 -5.43 6.53
CA SER A 221 15.55 -4.48 7.27
C SER A 221 14.76 -3.32 7.86
N VAL A 222 13.78 -2.79 7.10
CA VAL A 222 12.86 -1.75 7.60
C VAL A 222 12.03 -2.28 8.76
N LEU A 223 11.49 -3.50 8.67
CA LEU A 223 10.75 -4.12 9.76
C LEU A 223 11.63 -4.30 11.01
N ILE A 224 12.85 -4.81 10.87
CA ILE A 224 13.81 -4.99 11.96
C ILE A 224 14.10 -3.65 12.65
N GLU A 225 14.38 -2.61 11.88
CA GLU A 225 14.70 -1.28 12.40
C GLU A 225 13.49 -0.64 13.10
N THR A 226 12.28 -0.84 12.56
CA THR A 226 11.04 -0.39 13.19
C THR A 226 10.83 -1.07 14.53
N MET A 227 10.95 -2.40 14.59
CA MET A 227 10.84 -3.15 15.84
C MET A 227 11.91 -2.71 16.86
N ARG A 228 13.15 -2.50 16.41
CA ARG A 228 14.23 -2.01 17.28
C ARG A 228 13.88 -0.64 17.88
N ARG A 229 13.33 0.29 17.11
CA ARG A 229 12.89 1.62 17.59
C ARG A 229 11.70 1.53 18.54
N GLU A 230 10.85 0.53 18.38
CA GLU A 230 9.75 0.24 19.31
C GLU A 230 10.20 -0.41 20.62
N GLY A 231 11.51 -0.71 20.78
CA GLY A 231 12.09 -1.29 22.00
C GLY A 231 12.14 -2.83 22.00
N PHE A 232 11.99 -3.47 20.84
CA PHE A 232 12.19 -4.92 20.72
C PHE A 232 13.68 -5.25 20.59
N GLU A 233 14.12 -6.26 21.35
CA GLU A 233 15.43 -6.88 21.21
C GLU A 233 15.27 -8.29 20.68
N LEU A 234 15.88 -8.56 19.52
CA LEU A 234 15.77 -9.85 18.82
C LEU A 234 17.04 -10.18 18.07
N LEU A 235 17.24 -11.46 17.78
CA LEU A 235 18.28 -11.95 16.88
C LEU A 235 17.65 -12.21 15.50
N VAL A 236 18.42 -11.92 14.46
CA VAL A 236 18.01 -12.19 13.07
C VAL A 236 19.07 -13.05 12.37
N SER A 237 18.62 -14.00 11.54
CA SER A 237 19.50 -14.78 10.70
C SER A 237 19.94 -13.99 9.47
N ARG A 238 20.92 -14.52 8.72
CA ARG A 238 21.16 -14.05 7.37
C ARG A 238 19.95 -14.31 6.48
N PRO A 239 19.66 -13.42 5.53
CA PRO A 239 18.59 -13.63 4.56
C PRO A 239 18.87 -14.88 3.70
N LYS A 240 17.82 -15.61 3.37
CA LYS A 240 17.84 -16.77 2.49
C LYS A 240 16.83 -16.58 1.39
N VAL A 241 17.22 -16.89 0.16
CA VAL A 241 16.33 -16.88 -0.99
C VAL A 241 15.31 -18.02 -0.88
N ILE A 242 14.05 -17.72 -1.20
CA ILE A 242 12.98 -18.72 -1.21
C ILE A 242 13.01 -19.45 -2.55
N ILE A 243 13.33 -20.73 -2.51
CA ILE A 243 13.30 -21.62 -3.69
C ILE A 243 11.88 -22.14 -3.86
N LYS A 244 11.28 -21.91 -5.02
CA LYS A 244 9.97 -22.44 -5.40
C LYS A 244 10.14 -23.66 -6.29
N GLU A 245 9.16 -24.57 -6.22
CA GLU A 245 9.06 -25.68 -7.17
C GLU A 245 7.93 -25.38 -8.15
N ILE A 246 8.28 -25.22 -9.43
CA ILE A 246 7.35 -24.94 -10.52
C ILE A 246 7.48 -26.09 -11.52
N ASP A 247 6.39 -26.79 -11.76
CA ASP A 247 6.35 -27.96 -12.67
C ASP A 247 7.41 -29.04 -12.34
N GLY A 248 7.70 -29.23 -11.04
CA GLY A 248 8.72 -30.19 -10.58
C GLY A 248 10.17 -29.71 -10.69
N VAL A 249 10.39 -28.46 -11.09
CA VAL A 249 11.73 -27.83 -11.19
C VAL A 249 11.91 -26.82 -10.07
N LYS A 250 13.06 -26.89 -9.39
CA LYS A 250 13.43 -25.90 -8.39
C LYS A 250 13.85 -24.60 -9.08
N CYS A 251 13.13 -23.52 -8.78
CA CYS A 251 13.34 -22.19 -9.33
C CYS A 251 13.71 -21.20 -8.23
N GLU A 252 14.70 -20.36 -8.48
CA GLU A 252 15.01 -19.19 -7.67
C GLU A 252 14.41 -17.94 -8.31
N PRO A 253 14.04 -16.91 -7.52
CA PRO A 253 13.56 -15.64 -8.06
C PRO A 253 14.69 -14.93 -8.80
N MET A 254 14.39 -14.45 -10.00
CA MET A 254 15.30 -13.68 -10.83
C MET A 254 14.66 -12.36 -11.24
N GLU A 255 15.43 -11.29 -11.25
CA GLU A 255 14.97 -9.97 -11.68
C GLU A 255 15.80 -9.47 -12.86
N ARG A 256 15.19 -8.71 -13.73
CA ARG A 256 15.89 -7.97 -14.79
C ARG A 256 16.15 -6.56 -14.31
N LEU A 257 17.40 -6.27 -13.96
CA LEU A 257 17.83 -4.93 -13.61
C LEU A 257 18.20 -4.14 -14.88
N VAL A 258 17.55 -2.99 -15.08
CA VAL A 258 17.91 -2.01 -16.11
C VAL A 258 18.42 -0.77 -15.38
N VAL A 259 19.67 -0.40 -15.66
CA VAL A 259 20.33 0.74 -15.02
C VAL A 259 20.71 1.77 -16.08
N ASN A 260 20.18 2.98 -15.94
CA ASN A 260 20.57 4.12 -16.78
C ASN A 260 21.58 4.98 -16.01
N VAL A 261 22.76 5.12 -16.57
CA VAL A 261 23.86 5.91 -15.97
C VAL A 261 24.53 6.77 -17.03
N PRO A 262 25.13 7.91 -16.66
CA PRO A 262 26.01 8.65 -17.55
C PRO A 262 27.16 7.80 -18.06
N ASP A 263 27.64 8.05 -19.28
CA ASP A 263 28.71 7.27 -19.94
C ASP A 263 29.98 7.13 -19.08
N GLU A 264 30.32 8.16 -18.33
CA GLU A 264 31.47 8.17 -17.40
C GLU A 264 31.31 7.19 -16.21
N SER A 265 30.11 6.78 -15.90
CA SER A 265 29.80 5.88 -14.77
C SER A 265 29.59 4.41 -15.19
N ILE A 266 29.56 4.10 -16.49
CA ILE A 266 29.31 2.75 -17.01
C ILE A 266 30.35 1.75 -16.45
N GLY A 267 31.62 2.09 -16.48
CA GLY A 267 32.68 1.21 -16.00
C GLY A 267 32.65 0.94 -14.49
N THR A 268 31.99 1.79 -13.71
CA THR A 268 31.83 1.60 -12.25
C THR A 268 30.64 0.70 -11.92
N VAL A 269 29.65 0.65 -12.81
CA VAL A 269 28.41 -0.11 -12.62
C VAL A 269 28.54 -1.55 -13.13
N ILE A 270 29.33 -1.79 -14.18
CA ILE A 270 29.67 -3.12 -14.70
C ILE A 270 30.69 -3.79 -13.77
#